data_0eb4cb2bbc2c44eba6c581b26dbbe19e
#
_entry.id   0eb4cb2bbc2c44eba6c581b26dbbe19e
#
_cell.length_a   1.000
_cell.length_b   1.000
_cell.length_c   1.000
_cell.angle_alpha   90.00
_cell.angle_beta   90.00
_cell.angle_gamma   90.00
#
_symmetry.space_group_name_H-M   'P 1'
#
loop_
_entity.id
_entity.type
_entity.pdbx_description
1 polymer ?
#
loop_
_entity_poly.entity_id
_entity_poly.type
_entity_poly.pdbx_seq_one_letter_code
_entity_poly.pdbx_strand_id
1 'polypeptide(L)'
;MFKKVVSAIMVAAMVGTMVAPVSVSAKDGGKTIELWTCWTEGADTEKASQEMIQKWEEETGNTVNQTNFTYDMLHEKILTAAAGGNVPDLIWGLPEYVGEFYNMGIVADLTDKFNEWEDKDALSDSVVNAMTIDNKVIGIPYEMTVRAYLVHDDDLKTAGIETPATWEDLLAQSDYYDNNGKYLTEVACTGVRASQELLVYLAQYGLEIASAQDDGKYKNTWNENKDELEKATKVFQFYQDLIDNKIIDFSAKNWGWEETDENFATGITSTYVTGNWLAERESSNPDTMGDVSVAPIPYPADGQPATYMECKPMFIMEGSENKDEAFDLATAFCSKEWQEAAFADRSPRSDVSTDSKWSKDFSALADTGVTFPPVTLSGINQAMVDSIAKVLQEGKTAEEAASWLSDAVNASLQENGELSE
;
A
#
# COMPACT_ATOMS: atom_id res chain seq x y z
N MET A 1 -6.88 -60.86 35.75
CA MET A 1 -5.62 -60.75 35.00
C MET A 1 -5.71 -59.56 34.02
N PHE A 2 -5.32 -58.40 34.47
CA PHE A 2 -5.35 -57.18 33.65
C PHE A 2 -3.95 -56.93 33.07
N LYS A 3 -3.81 -57.00 31.76
CA LYS A 3 -2.59 -56.56 31.06
C LYS A 3 -2.68 -55.08 30.79
N LYS A 4 -1.80 -54.29 31.40
CA LYS A 4 -1.57 -52.89 31.12
C LYS A 4 -0.82 -52.77 29.76
N VAL A 5 -1.42 -52.10 28.79
CA VAL A 5 -0.76 -51.66 27.59
C VAL A 5 -0.25 -50.23 27.85
N VAL A 6 1.06 -50.09 27.87
CA VAL A 6 1.73 -48.76 27.93
C VAL A 6 1.92 -48.30 26.51
N SER A 7 1.20 -47.27 26.10
CA SER A 7 1.45 -46.53 24.82
C SER A 7 2.59 -45.56 25.02
N ALA A 8 3.71 -45.81 24.35
CA ALA A 8 4.80 -44.86 24.26
C ALA A 8 4.44 -43.81 23.18
N ILE A 9 4.27 -42.55 23.63
CA ILE A 9 4.16 -41.41 22.74
C ILE A 9 5.56 -41.05 22.31
N MET A 10 5.85 -41.24 21.01
CA MET A 10 7.09 -40.80 20.38
C MET A 10 6.93 -39.30 20.03
N VAL A 11 7.56 -38.44 20.82
CA VAL A 11 7.69 -37.02 20.51
C VAL A 11 8.77 -36.90 19.43
N ALA A 12 8.38 -36.68 18.18
CA ALA A 12 9.29 -36.31 17.12
C ALA A 12 9.74 -34.85 17.35
N ALA A 13 10.96 -34.68 17.84
CA ALA A 13 11.62 -33.39 17.86
C ALA A 13 11.92 -32.98 16.41
N MET A 14 11.17 -32.02 15.89
CA MET A 14 11.59 -31.30 14.68
C MET A 14 12.80 -30.44 15.06
N VAL A 15 13.97 -30.89 14.67
CA VAL A 15 15.18 -30.09 14.68
C VAL A 15 15.05 -29.13 13.49
N GLY A 16 14.50 -27.94 13.74
CA GLY A 16 14.62 -26.83 12.82
C GLY A 16 16.09 -26.49 12.70
N THR A 17 16.68 -26.70 11.54
CA THR A 17 17.99 -26.14 11.20
C THR A 17 17.86 -24.64 11.19
N MET A 18 18.23 -23.99 12.32
CA MET A 18 18.56 -22.56 12.31
C MET A 18 19.78 -22.43 11.42
N VAL A 19 19.60 -21.92 10.20
CA VAL A 19 20.69 -21.37 9.41
C VAL A 19 21.12 -20.12 10.17
N ALA A 20 22.23 -20.20 10.88
CA ALA A 20 22.84 -19.04 11.49
C ALA A 20 23.18 -18.04 10.37
N PRO A 21 22.86 -16.75 10.52
CA PRO A 21 23.31 -15.76 9.55
C PRO A 21 24.82 -15.83 9.45
N VAL A 22 25.34 -15.91 8.23
CA VAL A 22 26.77 -15.83 7.96
C VAL A 22 27.13 -14.38 8.24
N SER A 23 27.69 -14.10 9.41
CA SER A 23 28.21 -12.78 9.74
C SER A 23 29.40 -12.50 8.81
N VAL A 24 29.16 -11.72 7.76
CA VAL A 24 30.24 -11.10 6.98
C VAL A 24 30.86 -10.03 7.89
N SER A 25 32.14 -10.18 8.18
CA SER A 25 32.85 -9.22 9.04
C SER A 25 33.18 -7.99 8.21
N ALA A 26 32.80 -6.79 8.67
CA ALA A 26 33.19 -5.52 8.06
C ALA A 26 34.72 -5.45 7.91
N LYS A 27 35.21 -4.74 6.88
CA LYS A 27 36.61 -4.39 6.74
C LYS A 27 37.06 -3.54 7.96
N ASP A 28 38.33 -3.53 8.29
CA ASP A 28 38.87 -2.75 9.44
C ASP A 28 38.31 -1.31 9.41
N GLY A 29 37.44 -0.99 10.37
CA GLY A 29 36.80 0.34 10.52
C GLY A 29 35.41 0.48 9.91
N GLY A 30 34.88 -0.51 9.15
CA GLY A 30 33.52 -0.49 8.62
C GLY A 30 32.46 -0.87 9.68
N LYS A 31 31.23 -0.41 9.48
CA LYS A 31 30.08 -0.71 10.34
C LYS A 31 29.19 -1.77 9.70
N THR A 32 28.40 -2.46 10.52
CA THR A 32 27.35 -3.38 10.04
C THR A 32 26.01 -2.71 10.23
N ILE A 33 25.23 -2.63 9.15
CA ILE A 33 23.88 -2.05 9.13
C ILE A 33 22.86 -3.17 9.16
N GLU A 34 22.03 -3.19 10.18
CA GLU A 34 20.90 -4.11 10.29
C GLU A 34 19.73 -3.57 9.44
N LEU A 35 19.44 -4.26 8.34
CA LEU A 35 18.39 -3.91 7.39
C LEU A 35 17.23 -4.90 7.47
N TRP A 36 16.01 -4.42 7.73
CA TRP A 36 14.80 -5.24 7.68
C TRP A 36 13.94 -4.89 6.46
N THR A 37 13.55 -5.91 5.71
CA THR A 37 12.83 -5.75 4.44
C THR A 37 11.62 -6.67 4.35
N CYS A 38 10.77 -6.40 3.35
CA CYS A 38 9.68 -7.25 2.91
C CYS A 38 9.77 -7.42 1.38
N TRP A 39 10.85 -8.03 0.92
CA TRP A 39 11.07 -8.28 -0.50
C TRP A 39 10.54 -9.66 -0.91
N THR A 40 10.03 -9.77 -2.13
CA THR A 40 9.62 -11.06 -2.69
C THR A 40 10.87 -11.84 -3.09
N GLU A 41 11.11 -12.97 -2.42
CA GLU A 41 12.26 -13.82 -2.69
C GLU A 41 12.30 -14.28 -4.16
N GLY A 42 13.44 -14.05 -4.81
CA GLY A 42 13.68 -14.41 -6.20
C GLY A 42 13.15 -13.41 -7.23
N ALA A 43 12.47 -12.34 -6.82
CA ALA A 43 12.05 -11.26 -7.71
C ALA A 43 13.26 -10.51 -8.29
N ASP A 44 13.09 -9.92 -9.47
CA ASP A 44 14.16 -9.17 -10.13
C ASP A 44 14.52 -7.90 -9.33
N THR A 45 13.54 -7.27 -8.67
CA THR A 45 13.75 -6.16 -7.75
C THR A 45 14.59 -6.53 -6.54
N GLU A 46 14.38 -7.75 -5.98
CA GLU A 46 15.24 -8.25 -4.89
C GLU A 46 16.68 -8.45 -5.36
N LYS A 47 16.89 -9.09 -6.51
CA LYS A 47 18.22 -9.31 -7.09
C LYS A 47 18.95 -8.00 -7.33
N ALA A 48 18.29 -7.02 -7.96
CA ALA A 48 18.86 -5.70 -8.17
C ALA A 48 19.19 -4.99 -6.85
N SER A 49 18.36 -5.17 -5.81
CA SER A 49 18.62 -4.63 -4.47
C SER A 49 19.84 -5.28 -3.81
N GLN A 50 20.01 -6.58 -3.95
CA GLN A 50 21.20 -7.30 -3.45
C GLN A 50 22.49 -6.87 -4.18
N GLU A 51 22.41 -6.64 -5.50
CA GLU A 51 23.56 -6.10 -6.27
C GLU A 51 23.92 -4.69 -5.81
N MET A 52 22.94 -3.84 -5.52
CA MET A 52 23.16 -2.49 -4.98
C MET A 52 23.80 -2.53 -3.60
N ILE A 53 23.32 -3.41 -2.71
CA ILE A 53 23.92 -3.60 -1.37
C ILE A 53 25.38 -4.00 -1.54
N GLN A 54 25.70 -4.99 -2.39
CA GLN A 54 27.07 -5.41 -2.60
C GLN A 54 27.95 -4.27 -3.11
N LYS A 55 27.46 -3.46 -4.07
CA LYS A 55 28.18 -2.30 -4.57
C LYS A 55 28.45 -1.29 -3.47
N TRP A 56 27.44 -0.96 -2.64
CA TRP A 56 27.56 -0.04 -1.53
C TRP A 56 28.58 -0.55 -0.47
N GLU A 57 28.57 -1.85 -0.18
CA GLU A 57 29.56 -2.48 0.73
C GLU A 57 30.99 -2.37 0.20
N GLU A 58 31.18 -2.56 -1.13
CA GLU A 58 32.49 -2.43 -1.78
C GLU A 58 33.01 -0.99 -1.73
N GLU A 59 32.14 0.00 -1.95
CA GLU A 59 32.48 1.43 -2.01
C GLU A 59 32.74 2.01 -0.61
N THR A 60 31.94 1.64 0.38
CA THR A 60 32.00 2.24 1.73
C THR A 60 32.88 1.44 2.70
N GLY A 61 33.03 0.14 2.46
CA GLY A 61 33.65 -0.78 3.40
C GLY A 61 32.76 -1.20 4.57
N ASN A 62 31.51 -0.72 4.61
CA ASN A 62 30.47 -1.19 5.52
C ASN A 62 29.94 -2.55 5.08
N THR A 63 29.08 -3.16 5.91
CA THR A 63 28.38 -4.41 5.58
C THR A 63 26.90 -4.27 5.93
N VAL A 64 26.03 -5.01 5.23
CA VAL A 64 24.59 -5.03 5.49
C VAL A 64 24.18 -6.43 5.95
N ASN A 65 23.57 -6.50 7.13
CA ASN A 65 22.93 -7.70 7.63
C ASN A 65 21.42 -7.61 7.38
N GLN A 66 20.97 -8.18 6.25
CA GLN A 66 19.57 -8.11 5.86
C GLN A 66 18.76 -9.25 6.48
N THR A 67 17.58 -8.91 7.01
CA THR A 67 16.55 -9.86 7.41
C THR A 67 15.27 -9.56 6.64
N ASN A 68 14.77 -10.57 5.90
CA ASN A 68 13.51 -10.46 5.17
C ASN A 68 12.35 -11.04 5.99
N PHE A 69 11.23 -10.32 6.05
CA PHE A 69 9.99 -10.75 6.72
C PHE A 69 8.86 -10.83 5.70
N THR A 70 7.80 -11.56 6.04
CA THR A 70 6.54 -11.45 5.32
C THR A 70 5.87 -10.11 5.64
N TYR A 71 5.00 -9.66 4.76
CA TYR A 71 4.28 -8.40 4.88
C TYR A 71 3.60 -8.23 6.25
N ASP A 72 2.83 -9.25 6.68
CA ASP A 72 2.10 -9.20 7.96
C ASP A 72 3.02 -9.26 9.19
N MET A 73 4.19 -9.89 9.06
CA MET A 73 5.11 -10.04 10.20
C MET A 73 5.97 -8.81 10.44
N LEU A 74 6.30 -8.04 9.39
CA LEU A 74 7.28 -6.95 9.50
C LEU A 74 6.83 -5.91 10.52
N HIS A 75 5.58 -5.43 10.43
CA HIS A 75 5.04 -4.43 11.36
C HIS A 75 5.12 -4.88 12.83
N GLU A 76 4.62 -6.08 13.15
CA GLU A 76 4.67 -6.63 14.51
C GLU A 76 6.11 -6.77 15.03
N LYS A 77 7.05 -7.15 14.15
CA LYS A 77 8.46 -7.29 14.51
C LYS A 77 9.10 -5.95 14.84
N ILE A 78 8.79 -4.90 14.05
CA ILE A 78 9.29 -3.55 14.30
C ILE A 78 8.77 -3.04 15.65
N LEU A 79 7.47 -3.15 15.93
CA LEU A 79 6.89 -2.72 17.20
C LEU A 79 7.49 -3.47 18.39
N THR A 80 7.70 -4.78 18.26
CA THR A 80 8.32 -5.60 19.30
C THR A 80 9.77 -5.19 19.54
N ALA A 81 10.55 -4.95 18.50
CA ALA A 81 11.94 -4.51 18.58
C ALA A 81 12.04 -3.12 19.23
N ALA A 82 11.17 -2.19 18.85
CA ALA A 82 11.10 -0.86 19.43
C ALA A 82 10.79 -0.90 20.93
N ALA A 83 9.80 -1.71 21.35
CA ALA A 83 9.46 -1.89 22.75
C ALA A 83 10.60 -2.55 23.55
N GLY A 84 11.41 -3.41 22.92
CA GLY A 84 12.57 -4.07 23.53
C GLY A 84 13.86 -3.24 23.51
N GLY A 85 13.89 -2.10 22.83
CA GLY A 85 15.09 -1.27 22.66
C GLY A 85 16.17 -1.88 21.76
N ASN A 86 15.81 -2.87 20.93
CA ASN A 86 16.72 -3.61 20.04
C ASN A 86 16.23 -3.44 18.58
N VAL A 87 16.23 -2.21 18.08
CA VAL A 87 15.78 -1.88 16.73
C VAL A 87 16.89 -2.14 15.70
N PRO A 88 16.53 -2.49 14.44
CA PRO A 88 17.48 -2.45 13.33
C PRO A 88 17.91 -0.99 13.04
N ASP A 89 18.85 -0.79 12.12
CA ASP A 89 19.27 0.54 11.72
C ASP A 89 18.35 1.13 10.65
N LEU A 90 17.95 0.31 9.68
CA LEU A 90 17.16 0.69 8.52
C LEU A 90 16.04 -0.32 8.31
N ILE A 91 14.83 0.17 8.02
CA ILE A 91 13.69 -0.68 7.72
C ILE A 91 12.97 -0.22 6.46
N TRP A 92 12.55 -1.17 5.64
CA TRP A 92 11.54 -0.97 4.62
C TRP A 92 10.18 -0.76 5.29
N GLY A 93 9.39 0.17 4.81
CA GLY A 93 8.11 0.48 5.42
C GLY A 93 6.99 0.71 4.42
N LEU A 94 5.80 0.91 4.95
CA LEU A 94 4.60 1.28 4.22
C LEU A 94 4.19 2.71 4.55
N PRO A 95 3.46 3.39 3.66
CA PRO A 95 2.87 4.70 3.94
C PRO A 95 2.04 4.69 5.23
N GLU A 96 1.35 3.59 5.50
CA GLU A 96 0.51 3.40 6.67
C GLU A 96 1.28 3.41 8.00
N TYR A 97 2.60 3.21 7.98
CA TYR A 97 3.44 3.25 9.19
C TYR A 97 3.95 4.65 9.53
N VAL A 98 3.86 5.58 8.57
CA VAL A 98 4.47 6.93 8.68
C VAL A 98 3.98 7.66 9.92
N GLY A 99 2.66 7.77 10.10
CA GLY A 99 2.06 8.44 11.28
C GLY A 99 2.33 7.71 12.58
N GLU A 100 2.10 6.40 12.60
CA GLU A 100 2.29 5.57 13.80
C GLU A 100 3.72 5.63 14.32
N PHE A 101 4.71 5.39 13.46
CA PHE A 101 6.11 5.36 13.88
C PHE A 101 6.64 6.73 14.29
N TYR A 102 6.14 7.81 13.65
CA TYR A 102 6.43 9.17 14.08
C TYR A 102 5.88 9.44 15.47
N ASN A 103 4.61 9.14 15.72
CA ASN A 103 3.94 9.39 16.99
C ASN A 103 4.53 8.55 18.13
N MET A 104 5.00 7.34 17.83
CA MET A 104 5.76 6.51 18.76
C MET A 104 7.19 7.02 19.04
N GLY A 105 7.70 7.94 18.23
CA GLY A 105 9.06 8.46 18.35
C GLY A 105 10.14 7.42 18.05
N ILE A 106 9.84 6.42 17.21
CA ILE A 106 10.78 5.31 16.90
C ILE A 106 11.56 5.51 15.61
N VAL A 107 11.23 6.54 14.81
CA VAL A 107 11.92 6.92 13.57
C VAL A 107 12.69 8.23 13.75
N ALA A 108 13.83 8.35 13.09
CA ALA A 108 14.70 9.51 13.18
C ALA A 108 14.16 10.70 12.36
N ASP A 109 14.41 11.92 12.88
CA ASP A 109 14.25 13.15 12.10
C ASP A 109 15.43 13.28 11.12
N LEU A 110 15.14 13.20 9.84
CA LEU A 110 16.12 13.25 8.75
C LEU A 110 16.22 14.62 8.08
N THR A 111 15.49 15.63 8.57
CA THR A 111 15.29 16.91 7.89
C THR A 111 16.59 17.59 7.49
N ASP A 112 17.56 17.68 8.38
CA ASP A 112 18.84 18.34 8.10
C ASP A 112 19.63 17.57 7.03
N LYS A 113 19.74 16.24 7.17
CA LYS A 113 20.41 15.37 6.20
C LYS A 113 19.74 15.38 4.83
N PHE A 114 18.41 15.34 4.82
CA PHE A 114 17.61 15.40 3.59
C PHE A 114 17.83 16.74 2.85
N ASN A 115 17.86 17.86 3.59
CA ASN A 115 18.12 19.17 3.00
C ASN A 115 19.52 19.30 2.39
N GLU A 116 20.49 18.57 2.90
CA GLU A 116 21.87 18.52 2.39
C GLU A 116 22.07 17.48 1.27
N TRP A 117 21.10 16.56 1.09
CA TRP A 117 21.19 15.52 0.06
C TRP A 117 21.08 16.10 -1.35
N GLU A 118 22.07 15.80 -2.20
CA GLU A 118 22.21 16.39 -3.53
C GLU A 118 21.04 16.01 -4.47
N ASP A 119 20.49 14.81 -4.34
CA ASP A 119 19.46 14.27 -5.23
C ASP A 119 18.02 14.61 -4.82
N LYS A 120 17.80 15.32 -3.71
CA LYS A 120 16.44 15.64 -3.20
C LYS A 120 15.54 16.33 -4.24
N ASP A 121 16.13 17.17 -5.12
CA ASP A 121 15.41 17.93 -6.16
C ASP A 121 14.89 17.02 -7.28
N ALA A 122 15.29 15.75 -7.31
CA ALA A 122 14.71 14.76 -8.22
C ALA A 122 13.36 14.19 -7.73
N LEU A 123 12.97 14.49 -6.49
CA LEU A 123 11.69 14.09 -5.91
C LEU A 123 10.64 15.18 -6.11
N SER A 124 9.40 14.80 -6.39
CA SER A 124 8.28 15.75 -6.42
C SER A 124 7.85 16.17 -5.01
N ASP A 125 7.20 17.33 -4.90
CA ASP A 125 6.67 17.81 -3.61
C ASP A 125 5.70 16.79 -2.98
N SER A 126 4.90 16.09 -3.78
CA SER A 126 3.96 15.07 -3.28
C SER A 126 4.68 13.88 -2.63
N VAL A 127 5.80 13.44 -3.22
CA VAL A 127 6.64 12.36 -2.66
C VAL A 127 7.28 12.81 -1.35
N VAL A 128 7.86 14.02 -1.31
CA VAL A 128 8.47 14.56 -0.09
C VAL A 128 7.43 14.76 1.01
N ASN A 129 6.25 15.27 0.66
CA ASN A 129 5.14 15.46 1.61
C ASN A 129 4.66 14.13 2.21
N ALA A 130 4.65 13.04 1.43
CA ALA A 130 4.29 11.71 1.93
C ALA A 130 5.23 11.18 3.02
N MET A 131 6.48 11.69 3.09
CA MET A 131 7.50 11.35 4.10
C MET A 131 7.66 12.42 5.17
N THR A 132 6.78 13.44 5.20
CA THR A 132 6.95 14.62 6.07
C THR A 132 5.78 14.74 7.05
N ILE A 133 6.09 14.84 8.34
CA ILE A 133 5.13 15.15 9.42
C ILE A 133 5.70 16.29 10.27
N ASP A 134 4.87 17.27 10.62
CA ASP A 134 5.29 18.44 11.43
C ASP A 134 6.54 19.14 10.88
N ASN A 135 6.65 19.25 9.56
CA ASN A 135 7.81 19.77 8.83
C ASN A 135 9.10 18.95 9.03
N LYS A 136 9.01 17.71 9.47
CA LYS A 136 10.13 16.79 9.61
C LYS A 136 10.06 15.71 8.55
N VAL A 137 11.14 15.52 7.82
CA VAL A 137 11.31 14.37 6.92
C VAL A 137 11.73 13.16 7.76
N ILE A 138 10.94 12.09 7.75
CA ILE A 138 11.14 10.92 8.61
C ILE A 138 11.48 9.63 7.85
N GLY A 139 11.57 9.69 6.54
CA GLY A 139 11.93 8.55 5.69
C GLY A 139 12.52 8.99 4.37
N ILE A 140 13.23 8.08 3.70
CA ILE A 140 13.70 8.27 2.33
C ILE A 140 12.81 7.44 1.41
N PRO A 141 12.25 8.01 0.35
CA PRO A 141 11.36 7.28 -0.55
C PRO A 141 12.13 6.20 -1.30
N TYR A 142 11.57 5.00 -1.31
CA TYR A 142 12.16 3.81 -1.90
C TYR A 142 11.45 3.39 -3.19
N GLU A 143 10.13 3.38 -3.16
CA GLU A 143 9.26 2.97 -4.26
C GLU A 143 7.99 3.83 -4.22
N MET A 144 7.49 4.24 -5.38
CA MET A 144 6.24 4.97 -5.49
C MET A 144 5.37 4.33 -6.57
N THR A 145 4.13 4.02 -6.23
CA THR A 145 3.14 3.54 -7.18
C THR A 145 1.83 4.30 -7.03
N VAL A 146 1.05 4.35 -8.10
CA VAL A 146 -0.36 4.75 -8.05
C VAL A 146 -1.23 3.58 -8.45
N ARG A 147 -2.55 3.71 -8.31
CA ARG A 147 -3.52 2.75 -8.84
C ARG A 147 -4.07 3.28 -10.14
N ALA A 148 -4.44 2.37 -11.02
CA ALA A 148 -5.10 2.68 -12.27
C ALA A 148 -6.25 1.69 -12.53
N TYR A 149 -7.12 2.02 -13.45
CA TYR A 149 -8.14 1.12 -13.95
C TYR A 149 -7.57 0.33 -15.12
N LEU A 150 -7.29 -0.94 -14.90
CA LEU A 150 -6.84 -1.87 -15.92
C LEU A 150 -8.04 -2.46 -16.66
N VAL A 151 -7.89 -2.64 -17.97
CA VAL A 151 -8.99 -3.02 -18.88
C VAL A 151 -8.52 -4.10 -19.83
N HIS A 152 -9.22 -5.24 -19.88
CA HIS A 152 -9.12 -6.21 -20.97
C HIS A 152 -9.87 -5.65 -22.18
N ASP A 153 -9.14 -5.05 -23.12
CA ASP A 153 -9.71 -4.32 -24.26
C ASP A 153 -10.57 -5.22 -25.17
N ASP A 154 -10.16 -6.45 -25.38
CA ASP A 154 -10.90 -7.41 -26.22
C ASP A 154 -12.25 -7.81 -25.59
N ASP A 155 -12.36 -7.83 -24.25
CA ASP A 155 -13.59 -8.08 -23.54
C ASP A 155 -14.61 -6.96 -23.79
N LEU A 156 -14.19 -5.70 -23.55
CA LEU A 156 -15.07 -4.54 -23.73
C LEU A 156 -15.48 -4.37 -25.18
N LYS A 157 -14.56 -4.56 -26.11
CA LYS A 157 -14.82 -4.55 -27.54
C LYS A 157 -15.81 -5.64 -27.98
N THR A 158 -15.67 -6.86 -27.43
CA THR A 158 -16.60 -7.96 -27.71
C THR A 158 -17.99 -7.65 -27.17
N ALA A 159 -18.08 -7.03 -26.00
CA ALA A 159 -19.34 -6.57 -25.42
C ALA A 159 -19.92 -5.32 -26.13
N GLY A 160 -19.12 -4.62 -26.94
CA GLY A 160 -19.53 -3.41 -27.64
C GLY A 160 -19.71 -2.20 -26.73
N ILE A 161 -18.92 -2.14 -25.63
CA ILE A 161 -18.94 -1.03 -24.69
C ILE A 161 -17.59 -0.30 -24.68
N GLU A 162 -17.64 1.00 -24.39
CA GLU A 162 -16.45 1.81 -24.15
C GLU A 162 -15.97 1.61 -22.71
N THR A 163 -14.68 1.92 -22.47
CA THR A 163 -14.13 1.92 -21.12
C THR A 163 -14.90 2.90 -20.22
N PRO A 164 -15.53 2.43 -19.12
CA PRO A 164 -16.24 3.31 -18.21
C PRO A 164 -15.33 4.40 -17.63
N ALA A 165 -15.76 5.66 -17.74
CA ALA A 165 -15.04 6.80 -17.19
C ALA A 165 -15.67 7.32 -15.88
N THR A 166 -16.95 7.00 -15.66
CA THR A 166 -17.71 7.41 -14.47
C THR A 166 -18.33 6.22 -13.75
N TRP A 167 -18.73 6.41 -12.49
CA TRP A 167 -19.52 5.42 -11.75
C TRP A 167 -20.84 5.12 -12.45
N GLU A 168 -21.44 6.15 -13.03
CA GLU A 168 -22.68 6.04 -13.79
C GLU A 168 -22.50 5.18 -15.05
N ASP A 169 -21.36 5.30 -15.74
CA ASP A 169 -21.03 4.44 -16.88
C ASP A 169 -20.89 2.97 -16.46
N LEU A 170 -20.23 2.73 -15.31
CA LEU A 170 -20.12 1.38 -14.74
C LEU A 170 -21.48 0.79 -14.42
N LEU A 171 -22.31 1.53 -13.67
CA LEU A 171 -23.62 1.06 -13.21
C LEU A 171 -24.62 0.88 -14.36
N ALA A 172 -24.43 1.60 -15.47
CA ALA A 172 -25.23 1.42 -16.69
C ALA A 172 -25.02 0.05 -17.35
N GLN A 173 -23.96 -0.70 -17.00
CA GLN A 173 -23.65 -2.00 -17.59
C GLN A 173 -24.26 -3.18 -16.82
N SER A 174 -25.43 -3.03 -16.21
CA SER A 174 -26.07 -4.06 -15.37
C SER A 174 -26.35 -5.40 -16.08
N ASP A 175 -26.43 -5.40 -17.41
CA ASP A 175 -26.62 -6.60 -18.22
C ASP A 175 -25.29 -7.26 -18.64
N TYR A 176 -24.14 -6.70 -18.24
CA TYR A 176 -22.84 -7.17 -18.70
C TYR A 176 -22.59 -8.62 -18.34
N TYR A 177 -22.82 -9.02 -17.08
CA TYR A 177 -22.66 -10.40 -16.62
C TYR A 177 -23.57 -11.37 -17.38
N ASP A 178 -24.85 -11.02 -17.53
CA ASP A 178 -25.84 -11.89 -18.18
C ASP A 178 -25.53 -12.11 -19.67
N ASN A 179 -24.89 -11.13 -20.33
CA ASN A 179 -24.50 -11.18 -21.74
C ASN A 179 -23.13 -11.86 -21.98
N ASN A 180 -22.17 -11.72 -21.06
CA ASN A 180 -20.78 -12.12 -21.29
C ASN A 180 -20.30 -13.26 -20.40
N GLY A 181 -21.03 -13.60 -19.32
CA GLY A 181 -20.70 -14.70 -18.41
C GLY A 181 -19.52 -14.41 -17.48
N LYS A 182 -19.10 -13.12 -17.38
CA LYS A 182 -18.09 -12.63 -16.44
C LYS A 182 -18.50 -11.25 -15.90
N TYR A 183 -17.98 -10.88 -14.76
CA TYR A 183 -18.25 -9.57 -14.16
C TYR A 183 -17.45 -8.47 -14.85
N LEU A 184 -18.02 -7.27 -14.91
CA LEU A 184 -17.36 -6.13 -15.55
C LEU A 184 -16.13 -5.69 -14.77
N THR A 185 -16.24 -5.59 -13.45
CA THR A 185 -15.14 -5.19 -12.58
C THR A 185 -15.13 -6.01 -11.29
N GLU A 186 -14.21 -5.71 -10.41
CA GLU A 186 -14.11 -6.25 -9.06
C GLU A 186 -13.58 -5.21 -8.09
N VAL A 187 -13.80 -5.43 -6.82
CA VAL A 187 -13.29 -4.60 -5.72
C VAL A 187 -12.77 -5.50 -4.60
N ALA A 188 -11.72 -5.09 -3.92
CA ALA A 188 -11.30 -5.72 -2.68
C ALA A 188 -12.16 -5.19 -1.53
N CYS A 189 -12.76 -6.10 -0.75
CA CYS A 189 -13.61 -5.74 0.40
C CYS A 189 -12.98 -6.14 1.74
N THR A 190 -11.79 -6.74 1.74
CA THR A 190 -11.06 -7.15 2.94
C THR A 190 -9.60 -6.75 2.90
N GLY A 191 -8.97 -6.70 4.07
CA GLY A 191 -7.55 -6.36 4.19
C GLY A 191 -7.22 -4.91 3.82
N VAL A 192 -5.93 -4.60 3.75
CA VAL A 192 -5.44 -3.25 3.50
C VAL A 192 -5.87 -2.68 2.13
N ARG A 193 -6.05 -3.54 1.12
CA ARG A 193 -6.53 -3.12 -0.19
C ARG A 193 -7.90 -2.46 -0.12
N ALA A 194 -8.81 -3.01 0.68
CA ALA A 194 -10.16 -2.46 0.83
C ALA A 194 -10.14 -1.03 1.39
N SER A 195 -9.29 -0.75 2.38
CA SER A 195 -9.15 0.61 2.92
C SER A 195 -8.51 1.58 1.91
N GLN A 196 -7.53 1.13 1.11
CA GLN A 196 -6.92 1.93 0.06
C GLN A 196 -7.93 2.29 -1.05
N GLU A 197 -8.75 1.35 -1.49
CA GLU A 197 -9.80 1.60 -2.49
C GLU A 197 -10.90 2.53 -1.94
N LEU A 198 -11.36 2.30 -0.71
CA LEU A 198 -12.34 3.19 -0.07
C LEU A 198 -11.81 4.62 0.07
N LEU A 199 -10.51 4.79 0.40
CA LEU A 199 -9.88 6.11 0.46
C LEU A 199 -9.98 6.85 -0.87
N VAL A 200 -9.75 6.16 -2.00
CA VAL A 200 -9.89 6.74 -3.34
C VAL A 200 -11.31 7.20 -3.60
N TYR A 201 -12.32 6.35 -3.34
CA TYR A 201 -13.71 6.68 -3.58
C TYR A 201 -14.19 7.86 -2.71
N LEU A 202 -13.70 7.96 -1.46
CA LEU A 202 -13.95 9.12 -0.60
C LEU A 202 -13.30 10.39 -1.18
N ALA A 203 -12.05 10.31 -1.61
CA ALA A 203 -11.32 11.44 -2.19
C ALA A 203 -11.92 11.92 -3.53
N GLN A 204 -12.59 11.05 -4.28
CA GLN A 204 -13.32 11.42 -5.48
C GLN A 204 -14.48 12.39 -5.20
N TYR A 205 -15.01 12.40 -3.97
CA TYR A 205 -15.94 13.42 -3.48
C TYR A 205 -15.28 14.53 -2.67
N GLY A 206 -13.94 14.59 -2.64
CA GLY A 206 -13.17 15.56 -1.88
C GLY A 206 -13.23 15.35 -0.36
N LEU A 207 -13.52 14.12 0.08
CA LEU A 207 -13.54 13.74 1.48
C LEU A 207 -12.19 13.21 1.94
N GLU A 208 -11.80 13.62 3.13
CA GLU A 208 -10.66 13.04 3.87
C GLU A 208 -11.21 12.12 4.97
N ILE A 209 -10.49 11.01 5.21
CA ILE A 209 -10.87 10.09 6.30
C ILE A 209 -10.65 10.73 7.69
N ALA A 210 -9.65 11.59 7.79
CA ALA A 210 -9.41 12.48 8.92
C ALA A 210 -8.67 13.73 8.43
N SER A 211 -9.21 14.91 8.71
CA SER A 211 -8.63 16.19 8.31
C SER A 211 -7.86 16.85 9.46
N ALA A 212 -6.73 17.50 9.10
CA ALA A 212 -5.94 18.27 10.05
C ALA A 212 -6.75 19.47 10.59
N GLN A 213 -6.63 19.73 11.88
CA GLN A 213 -7.30 20.83 12.58
C GLN A 213 -6.28 21.88 13.05
N ASP A 214 -6.76 23.05 13.46
CA ASP A 214 -5.92 24.19 13.86
C ASP A 214 -5.00 23.90 15.06
N ASP A 215 -5.34 22.91 15.88
CA ASP A 215 -4.55 22.46 17.03
C ASP A 215 -3.44 21.46 16.67
N GLY A 216 -3.28 21.15 15.38
CA GLY A 216 -2.29 20.17 14.88
C GLY A 216 -2.72 18.71 15.02
N LYS A 217 -3.96 18.47 15.47
CA LYS A 217 -4.57 17.14 15.54
C LYS A 217 -5.52 16.88 14.38
N TYR A 218 -6.20 15.76 14.40
CA TYR A 218 -7.03 15.29 13.30
C TYR A 218 -8.46 15.01 13.74
N LYS A 219 -9.39 15.11 12.81
CA LYS A 219 -10.81 14.81 13.05
C LYS A 219 -11.50 14.34 11.78
N ASN A 220 -12.37 13.36 11.90
CA ASN A 220 -13.40 13.13 10.89
C ASN A 220 -14.62 13.97 11.22
N THR A 221 -15.06 14.81 10.28
CA THR A 221 -16.10 15.82 10.47
C THR A 221 -17.46 15.45 9.89
N TRP A 222 -17.61 14.26 9.29
CA TRP A 222 -18.79 13.92 8.50
C TRP A 222 -20.09 13.95 9.33
N ASN A 223 -20.09 13.49 10.58
CA ASN A 223 -21.26 13.54 11.45
C ASN A 223 -21.60 14.97 11.92
N GLU A 224 -20.70 15.94 11.74
CA GLU A 224 -20.90 17.36 12.06
C GLU A 224 -21.26 18.17 10.81
N ASN A 225 -20.99 17.65 9.61
CA ASN A 225 -21.18 18.31 8.32
C ASN A 225 -22.10 17.47 7.41
N LYS A 226 -23.32 17.94 7.23
CA LYS A 226 -24.34 17.23 6.46
C LYS A 226 -23.93 16.97 5.00
N ASP A 227 -23.23 17.92 4.35
CA ASP A 227 -22.76 17.75 2.96
C ASP A 227 -21.71 16.63 2.86
N GLU A 228 -20.79 16.56 3.83
CA GLU A 228 -19.79 15.50 3.88
C GLU A 228 -20.42 14.13 4.16
N LEU A 229 -21.38 14.05 5.08
CA LEU A 229 -22.09 12.81 5.35
C LEU A 229 -22.90 12.33 4.13
N GLU A 230 -23.56 13.24 3.40
CA GLU A 230 -24.26 12.90 2.15
C GLU A 230 -23.30 12.37 1.09
N LYS A 231 -22.10 12.96 0.95
CA LYS A 231 -21.05 12.47 0.04
C LYS A 231 -20.52 11.10 0.46
N ALA A 232 -20.19 10.92 1.73
CA ALA A 232 -19.76 9.62 2.27
C ALA A 232 -20.85 8.55 2.07
N THR A 233 -22.13 8.90 2.28
CA THR A 233 -23.26 8.02 2.00
C THR A 233 -23.30 7.57 0.55
N LYS A 234 -23.03 8.46 -0.43
CA LYS A 234 -22.97 8.08 -1.85
C LYS A 234 -21.86 7.05 -2.14
N VAL A 235 -20.71 7.14 -1.45
CA VAL A 235 -19.63 6.16 -1.58
C VAL A 235 -20.08 4.76 -1.13
N PHE A 236 -20.73 4.65 0.03
CA PHE A 236 -21.23 3.36 0.51
C PHE A 236 -22.41 2.84 -0.32
N GLN A 237 -23.24 3.74 -0.86
CA GLN A 237 -24.29 3.36 -1.80
C GLN A 237 -23.70 2.79 -3.09
N PHE A 238 -22.57 3.33 -3.57
CA PHE A 238 -21.90 2.80 -4.75
C PHE A 238 -21.45 1.34 -4.57
N TYR A 239 -20.92 0.96 -3.41
CA TYR A 239 -20.61 -0.46 -3.12
C TYR A 239 -21.85 -1.34 -3.21
N GLN A 240 -22.99 -0.89 -2.68
CA GLN A 240 -24.25 -1.63 -2.75
C GLN A 240 -24.74 -1.71 -4.21
N ASP A 241 -24.68 -0.60 -4.94
CA ASP A 241 -25.13 -0.51 -6.33
C ASP A 241 -24.29 -1.42 -7.25
N LEU A 242 -22.98 -1.57 -7.00
CA LEU A 242 -22.13 -2.49 -7.76
C LEU A 242 -22.62 -3.94 -7.67
N ILE A 243 -23.07 -4.38 -6.49
CA ILE A 243 -23.63 -5.71 -6.28
C ILE A 243 -25.04 -5.82 -6.84
N ASP A 244 -25.91 -4.87 -6.54
CA ASP A 244 -27.32 -4.91 -6.93
C ASP A 244 -27.50 -4.88 -8.46
N ASN A 245 -26.59 -4.20 -9.17
CA ASN A 245 -26.54 -4.14 -10.62
C ASN A 245 -25.66 -5.25 -11.25
N LYS A 246 -25.19 -6.21 -10.49
CA LYS A 246 -24.32 -7.32 -10.96
C LYS A 246 -23.05 -6.83 -11.69
N ILE A 247 -22.51 -5.69 -11.31
CA ILE A 247 -21.26 -5.16 -11.85
C ILE A 247 -20.08 -5.96 -11.29
N ILE A 248 -20.17 -6.35 -10.00
CA ILE A 248 -19.21 -7.21 -9.30
C ILE A 248 -19.90 -8.48 -8.77
N ASP A 249 -19.08 -9.52 -8.53
CA ASP A 249 -19.54 -10.74 -7.85
C ASP A 249 -19.85 -10.43 -6.37
N PHE A 250 -20.97 -10.95 -5.87
CA PHE A 250 -21.31 -10.86 -4.44
C PHE A 250 -20.25 -11.49 -3.54
N SER A 251 -19.46 -12.46 -4.04
CA SER A 251 -18.34 -13.07 -3.31
C SER A 251 -17.20 -12.08 -3.01
N ALA A 252 -17.12 -10.96 -3.76
CA ALA A 252 -16.13 -9.89 -3.56
C ALA A 252 -16.09 -9.36 -2.13
N LYS A 253 -17.21 -9.45 -1.39
CA LYS A 253 -17.27 -9.11 0.05
C LYS A 253 -16.24 -9.85 0.92
N ASN A 254 -15.64 -10.93 0.42
CA ASN A 254 -14.64 -11.72 1.12
C ASN A 254 -13.26 -11.67 0.45
N TRP A 255 -13.10 -10.92 -0.66
CA TRP A 255 -11.86 -10.88 -1.42
C TRP A 255 -10.91 -9.81 -0.88
N GLY A 256 -9.64 -10.18 -0.81
CA GLY A 256 -8.50 -9.29 -0.63
C GLY A 256 -7.76 -9.07 -1.94
N TRP A 257 -6.54 -8.59 -1.84
CA TRP A 257 -5.72 -8.25 -3.01
C TRP A 257 -5.28 -9.49 -3.81
N GLU A 258 -5.06 -10.62 -3.14
CA GLU A 258 -4.61 -11.85 -3.82
C GLU A 258 -5.68 -12.38 -4.77
N GLU A 259 -6.93 -12.46 -4.30
CA GLU A 259 -8.04 -12.96 -5.10
C GLU A 259 -8.34 -12.02 -6.27
N THR A 260 -8.33 -10.70 -6.03
CA THR A 260 -8.63 -9.72 -7.08
C THR A 260 -7.51 -9.66 -8.12
N ASP A 261 -6.23 -9.65 -7.73
CA ASP A 261 -5.11 -9.70 -8.68
C ASP A 261 -5.15 -10.98 -9.55
N GLU A 262 -5.51 -12.13 -8.96
CA GLU A 262 -5.60 -13.40 -9.68
C GLU A 262 -6.81 -13.45 -10.62
N ASN A 263 -7.98 -12.97 -10.18
CA ASN A 263 -9.21 -12.95 -10.99
C ASN A 263 -9.01 -12.13 -12.25
N PHE A 264 -8.44 -10.93 -12.14
CA PHE A 264 -8.16 -10.10 -13.29
C PHE A 264 -7.11 -10.74 -14.21
N ALA A 265 -5.97 -11.18 -13.66
CA ALA A 265 -4.89 -11.75 -14.44
C ALA A 265 -5.33 -13.00 -15.24
N THR A 266 -6.28 -13.77 -14.72
CA THR A 266 -6.85 -14.96 -15.38
C THR A 266 -8.07 -14.66 -16.25
N GLY A 267 -8.52 -13.41 -16.33
CA GLY A 267 -9.65 -12.99 -17.17
C GLY A 267 -11.03 -13.38 -16.63
N ILE A 268 -11.16 -13.59 -15.30
CA ILE A 268 -12.46 -13.81 -14.62
C ILE A 268 -13.26 -12.52 -14.58
N THR A 269 -12.58 -11.39 -14.44
CA THR A 269 -13.16 -10.04 -14.53
C THR A 269 -12.54 -9.29 -15.70
N SER A 270 -13.27 -8.31 -16.24
CA SER A 270 -12.85 -7.58 -17.45
C SER A 270 -12.11 -6.29 -17.15
N THR A 271 -12.27 -5.75 -15.95
CA THR A 271 -11.59 -4.53 -15.50
C THR A 271 -11.26 -4.62 -14.01
N TYR A 272 -10.24 -3.85 -13.56
CA TYR A 272 -9.82 -3.87 -12.16
C TYR A 272 -9.02 -2.64 -11.78
N VAL A 273 -9.17 -2.15 -10.56
CA VAL A 273 -8.35 -1.07 -9.98
C VAL A 273 -7.15 -1.66 -9.25
N THR A 274 -5.95 -1.52 -9.81
CA THR A 274 -4.73 -2.06 -9.19
C THR A 274 -3.48 -1.26 -9.59
N GLY A 275 -2.30 -1.74 -9.22
CA GLY A 275 -1.02 -1.13 -9.54
C GLY A 275 -0.29 -1.80 -10.71
N ASN A 276 0.77 -1.14 -11.17
CA ASN A 276 1.57 -1.58 -12.31
C ASN A 276 2.35 -2.89 -12.08
N TRP A 277 2.51 -3.35 -10.83
CA TRP A 277 3.10 -4.68 -10.54
C TRP A 277 2.36 -5.83 -11.23
N LEU A 278 1.07 -5.63 -11.56
CA LEU A 278 0.28 -6.67 -12.21
C LEU A 278 0.78 -6.97 -13.64
N ALA A 279 1.57 -6.10 -14.26
CA ALA A 279 2.23 -6.36 -15.53
C ALA A 279 3.13 -7.61 -15.49
N GLU A 280 3.68 -7.95 -14.33
CA GLU A 280 4.50 -9.15 -14.14
C GLU A 280 3.71 -10.46 -14.38
N ARG A 281 2.38 -10.40 -14.24
CA ARG A 281 1.48 -11.54 -14.50
C ARG A 281 1.35 -11.90 -15.99
N GLU A 282 1.76 -11.01 -16.91
CA GLU A 282 1.70 -11.29 -18.35
C GLU A 282 2.55 -12.52 -18.74
N SER A 283 3.69 -12.72 -18.08
CA SER A 283 4.55 -13.90 -18.36
C SER A 283 3.85 -15.23 -18.05
N SER A 284 2.95 -15.25 -17.05
CA SER A 284 2.18 -16.45 -16.65
C SER A 284 0.82 -16.52 -17.35
N ASN A 285 0.27 -15.40 -17.78
CA ASN A 285 -1.07 -15.26 -18.36
C ASN A 285 -1.03 -14.47 -19.69
N PRO A 286 -0.21 -14.87 -20.69
CA PRO A 286 0.00 -14.06 -21.89
C PRO A 286 -1.26 -13.88 -22.74
N ASP A 287 -2.19 -14.85 -22.68
CA ASP A 287 -3.43 -14.82 -23.47
C ASP A 287 -4.46 -13.82 -22.92
N THR A 288 -4.41 -13.52 -21.64
CA THR A 288 -5.34 -12.59 -20.98
C THR A 288 -4.70 -11.23 -20.70
N MET A 289 -3.44 -11.19 -20.29
CA MET A 289 -2.76 -9.95 -19.93
C MET A 289 -2.14 -9.21 -21.13
N GLY A 290 -2.10 -9.81 -22.31
CA GLY A 290 -1.46 -9.24 -23.50
C GLY A 290 -2.17 -7.99 -24.05
N ASP A 291 -3.49 -7.93 -23.95
CA ASP A 291 -4.36 -6.84 -24.48
C ASP A 291 -4.76 -5.79 -23.43
N VAL A 292 -4.21 -5.87 -22.21
CA VAL A 292 -4.59 -4.95 -21.13
C VAL A 292 -4.10 -3.54 -21.38
N SER A 293 -5.03 -2.57 -21.33
CA SER A 293 -4.78 -1.13 -21.32
C SER A 293 -4.99 -0.51 -19.93
N VAL A 294 -4.57 0.75 -19.80
CA VAL A 294 -4.63 1.53 -18.55
C VAL A 294 -5.51 2.75 -18.76
N ALA A 295 -6.42 2.99 -17.83
CA ALA A 295 -7.29 4.15 -17.80
C ALA A 295 -7.30 4.81 -16.40
N PRO A 296 -7.75 6.07 -16.28
CA PRO A 296 -8.09 6.64 -14.98
C PRO A 296 -9.16 5.82 -14.26
N ILE A 297 -9.10 5.77 -12.93
CA ILE A 297 -10.13 5.12 -12.12
C ILE A 297 -11.46 5.85 -12.35
N PRO A 298 -12.56 5.15 -12.71
CA PRO A 298 -13.87 5.76 -12.84
C PRO A 298 -14.25 6.54 -11.58
N TYR A 299 -14.79 7.74 -11.76
CA TYR A 299 -15.19 8.62 -10.65
C TYR A 299 -16.60 9.16 -10.87
N PRO A 300 -17.32 9.60 -9.81
CA PRO A 300 -18.70 10.09 -9.98
C PRO A 300 -18.73 11.34 -10.85
N ALA A 301 -19.77 11.48 -11.68
CA ALA A 301 -19.89 12.60 -12.63
C ALA A 301 -19.94 13.98 -11.94
N ASP A 302 -20.33 14.04 -10.67
CA ASP A 302 -20.31 15.22 -9.79
C ASP A 302 -19.08 15.28 -8.86
N GLY A 303 -18.07 14.43 -9.12
CA GLY A 303 -16.83 14.33 -8.33
C GLY A 303 -15.58 14.76 -9.08
N GLN A 304 -14.45 14.23 -8.67
CA GLN A 304 -13.13 14.52 -9.23
C GLN A 304 -12.28 13.24 -9.36
N PRO A 305 -11.32 13.21 -10.30
CA PRO A 305 -10.40 12.07 -10.39
C PRO A 305 -9.54 11.98 -9.13
N ALA A 306 -9.33 10.75 -8.65
CA ALA A 306 -8.39 10.44 -7.58
C ALA A 306 -7.81 9.05 -7.78
N THR A 307 -6.58 8.85 -7.31
CA THR A 307 -5.94 7.54 -7.21
C THR A 307 -5.19 7.41 -5.89
N TYR A 308 -5.02 6.19 -5.39
CA TYR A 308 -4.17 5.96 -4.21
C TYR A 308 -2.71 6.03 -4.62
N MET A 309 -1.96 6.90 -3.96
CA MET A 309 -0.51 7.00 -4.09
C MET A 309 0.16 6.28 -2.93
N GLU A 310 0.90 5.22 -3.25
CA GLU A 310 1.67 4.44 -2.30
C GLU A 310 3.15 4.80 -2.45
N CYS A 311 3.64 5.64 -1.55
CA CYS A 311 5.05 5.99 -1.48
C CYS A 311 5.69 5.25 -0.29
N LYS A 312 6.44 4.20 -0.58
CA LYS A 312 7.05 3.34 0.44
C LYS A 312 8.34 3.96 0.96
N PRO A 313 8.47 4.18 2.27
CA PRO A 313 9.68 4.74 2.86
C PRO A 313 10.70 3.67 3.24
N MET A 314 11.96 4.07 3.26
CA MET A 314 13.00 3.48 4.09
C MET A 314 13.12 4.34 5.36
N PHE A 315 12.79 3.77 6.52
CA PHE A 315 12.90 4.46 7.81
C PHE A 315 14.22 4.16 8.49
N ILE A 316 14.86 5.19 9.00
CA ILE A 316 16.01 5.05 9.89
C ILE A 316 15.49 5.07 11.33
N MET A 317 15.83 4.05 12.11
CA MET A 317 15.31 3.95 13.47
C MET A 317 15.98 4.93 14.42
N GLU A 318 15.17 5.58 15.30
CA GLU A 318 15.71 6.55 16.26
C GLU A 318 16.73 5.92 17.22
N GLY A 319 16.56 4.65 17.58
CA GLY A 319 17.48 3.89 18.43
C GLY A 319 18.76 3.41 17.73
N SER A 320 18.94 3.65 16.43
CA SER A 320 20.15 3.24 15.71
C SER A 320 21.38 4.04 16.16
N GLU A 321 22.51 3.35 16.33
CA GLU A 321 23.83 3.96 16.53
C GLU A 321 24.56 4.26 15.19
N ASN A 322 23.98 3.83 14.05
CA ASN A 322 24.55 3.91 12.70
C ASN A 322 23.71 4.80 11.77
N LYS A 323 23.05 5.85 12.30
CA LYS A 323 22.11 6.70 11.52
C LYS A 323 22.73 7.33 10.27
N ASP A 324 24.03 7.65 10.31
CA ASP A 324 24.72 8.25 9.16
C ASP A 324 24.87 7.26 8.02
N GLU A 325 25.32 6.06 8.31
CA GLU A 325 25.50 4.99 7.34
C GLU A 325 24.15 4.42 6.87
N ALA A 326 23.15 4.36 7.75
CA ALA A 326 21.78 3.99 7.38
C ALA A 326 21.15 5.01 6.42
N PHE A 327 21.41 6.32 6.62
CA PHE A 327 20.98 7.36 5.68
C PHE A 327 21.69 7.24 4.33
N ASP A 328 22.99 6.99 4.33
CA ASP A 328 23.78 6.79 3.12
C ASP A 328 23.25 5.58 2.32
N LEU A 329 22.96 4.46 3.00
CA LEU A 329 22.35 3.28 2.36
C LEU A 329 20.94 3.57 1.83
N ALA A 330 20.09 4.25 2.61
CA ALA A 330 18.73 4.60 2.18
C ALA A 330 18.74 5.51 0.94
N THR A 331 19.65 6.49 0.90
CA THR A 331 19.81 7.37 -0.27
C THR A 331 20.45 6.66 -1.47
N ALA A 332 21.31 5.66 -1.24
CA ALA A 332 21.82 4.80 -2.28
C ALA A 332 20.68 4.01 -2.95
N PHE A 333 19.73 3.48 -2.19
CA PHE A 333 18.52 2.85 -2.74
C PHE A 333 17.63 3.83 -3.54
N CYS A 334 17.66 5.11 -3.22
CA CYS A 334 16.94 6.16 -3.97
C CYS A 334 17.82 6.82 -5.06
N SER A 335 19.03 6.35 -5.31
CA SER A 335 19.90 6.87 -6.37
C SER A 335 19.28 6.60 -7.76
N LYS A 336 19.60 7.46 -8.72
CA LYS A 336 19.09 7.28 -10.09
C LYS A 336 19.49 5.94 -10.68
N GLU A 337 20.75 5.54 -10.52
CA GLU A 337 21.28 4.26 -11.04
C GLU A 337 20.49 3.07 -10.53
N TRP A 338 20.23 3.03 -9.22
CA TRP A 338 19.52 1.91 -8.64
C TRP A 338 18.03 1.93 -9.02
N GLN A 339 17.41 3.10 -9.03
CA GLN A 339 16.02 3.25 -9.43
C GLN A 339 15.79 2.85 -10.88
N GLU A 340 16.70 3.17 -11.80
CA GLU A 340 16.67 2.70 -13.19
C GLU A 340 16.82 1.18 -13.31
N ALA A 341 17.61 0.56 -12.43
CA ALA A 341 17.85 -0.88 -12.45
C ALA A 341 16.72 -1.72 -11.83
N ALA A 342 16.13 -1.24 -10.74
CA ALA A 342 15.20 -2.03 -9.92
C ALA A 342 13.74 -1.56 -10.00
N PHE A 343 13.50 -0.26 -10.11
CA PHE A 343 12.16 0.33 -9.99
C PHE A 343 11.87 1.39 -11.06
N ALA A 344 12.39 1.24 -12.27
CA ALA A 344 12.23 2.23 -13.32
C ALA A 344 10.76 2.62 -13.61
N ASP A 345 9.82 1.70 -13.38
CA ASP A 345 8.37 1.89 -13.55
C ASP A 345 7.64 2.30 -12.26
N ARG A 346 8.34 2.32 -11.12
CA ARG A 346 7.80 2.62 -9.78
C ARG A 346 8.72 3.56 -8.99
N SER A 347 9.52 4.35 -9.70
CA SER A 347 10.48 5.24 -9.07
C SER A 347 9.79 6.45 -8.44
N PRO A 348 10.18 6.85 -7.22
CA PRO A 348 9.77 8.13 -6.64
C PRO A 348 10.47 9.34 -7.31
N ARG A 349 11.45 9.09 -8.18
CA ARG A 349 12.25 10.13 -8.85
C ARG A 349 11.61 10.57 -10.16
N SER A 350 11.52 11.87 -10.38
CA SER A 350 10.99 12.46 -11.63
C SER A 350 11.95 12.36 -12.83
N ASP A 351 13.25 12.08 -12.59
CA ASP A 351 14.30 11.96 -13.60
C ASP A 351 14.60 10.52 -14.02
N VAL A 352 13.83 9.56 -13.51
CA VAL A 352 13.84 8.14 -13.91
C VAL A 352 12.64 7.86 -14.78
N SER A 353 12.87 7.23 -15.92
CA SER A 353 11.81 6.82 -16.85
C SER A 353 12.14 5.51 -17.51
N THR A 354 11.12 4.77 -17.91
CA THR A 354 11.24 3.51 -18.63
C THR A 354 10.23 3.43 -19.77
N ASP A 355 10.51 2.58 -20.75
CA ASP A 355 9.54 2.19 -21.79
C ASP A 355 8.80 0.88 -21.43
N SER A 356 8.81 0.47 -20.13
CA SER A 356 8.06 -0.70 -19.68
C SER A 356 6.56 -0.52 -19.90
N LYS A 357 5.85 -1.65 -19.98
CA LYS A 357 4.40 -1.66 -20.14
C LYS A 357 3.74 -0.80 -19.06
N TRP A 358 2.80 0.05 -19.45
CA TRP A 358 2.00 0.92 -18.61
C TRP A 358 2.72 2.07 -17.90
N SER A 359 4.04 2.13 -17.87
CA SER A 359 4.79 3.12 -17.08
C SER A 359 4.33 4.56 -17.31
N LYS A 360 4.16 4.96 -18.59
CA LYS A 360 3.71 6.31 -18.93
C LYS A 360 2.28 6.60 -18.50
N ASP A 361 1.41 5.60 -18.61
CA ASP A 361 -0.01 5.73 -18.27
C ASP A 361 -0.19 5.86 -16.76
N PHE A 362 0.52 5.05 -15.98
CA PHE A 362 0.54 5.19 -14.52
C PHE A 362 1.13 6.52 -14.06
N SER A 363 2.25 6.95 -14.65
CA SER A 363 2.88 8.23 -14.31
C SER A 363 1.96 9.42 -14.56
N ALA A 364 1.12 9.36 -15.60
CA ALA A 364 0.17 10.43 -15.92
C ALA A 364 -0.95 10.56 -14.86
N LEU A 365 -1.16 9.55 -14.02
CA LEU A 365 -2.17 9.59 -12.96
C LEU A 365 -1.64 10.13 -11.62
N ALA A 366 -0.33 10.26 -11.47
CA ALA A 366 0.31 10.61 -10.21
C ALA A 366 -0.18 11.96 -9.61
N ASP A 367 -0.53 12.92 -10.47
CA ASP A 367 -1.04 14.24 -10.04
C ASP A 367 -2.41 14.17 -9.34
N THR A 368 -3.13 13.05 -9.49
CA THR A 368 -4.41 12.81 -8.80
C THR A 368 -4.24 11.92 -7.55
N GLY A 369 -3.00 11.69 -7.15
CA GLY A 369 -2.65 10.83 -6.04
C GLY A 369 -3.11 11.36 -4.69
N VAL A 370 -3.72 10.48 -3.88
CA VAL A 370 -4.10 10.73 -2.48
C VAL A 370 -3.41 9.73 -1.57
N THR A 371 -3.12 10.16 -0.36
CA THR A 371 -2.48 9.35 0.68
C THR A 371 -3.35 9.34 1.93
N PHE A 372 -3.11 8.39 2.82
CA PHE A 372 -3.67 8.44 4.16
C PHE A 372 -3.15 9.65 4.94
N PRO A 373 -3.94 10.19 5.89
CA PRO A 373 -3.45 11.20 6.81
C PRO A 373 -2.34 10.60 7.70
N PRO A 374 -1.37 11.42 8.15
CA PRO A 374 -0.25 10.95 8.97
C PRO A 374 -0.65 10.76 10.44
N VAL A 375 -1.54 9.81 10.69
CA VAL A 375 -2.04 9.39 12.00
C VAL A 375 -1.82 7.89 12.21
N THR A 376 -2.11 7.39 13.40
CA THR A 376 -2.09 5.94 13.67
C THR A 376 -3.24 5.25 12.96
N LEU A 377 -2.94 4.48 11.91
CA LEU A 377 -3.94 3.99 10.95
C LEU A 377 -4.54 2.62 11.28
N SER A 378 -3.95 1.83 12.17
CA SER A 378 -4.39 0.43 12.39
C SER A 378 -5.88 0.32 12.73
N GLY A 379 -6.38 1.13 13.68
CA GLY A 379 -7.80 1.17 14.03
C GLY A 379 -8.67 1.79 12.92
N ILE A 380 -8.17 2.79 12.23
CA ILE A 380 -8.87 3.46 11.12
C ILE A 380 -9.01 2.51 9.93
N ASN A 381 -7.95 1.81 9.52
CA ASN A 381 -8.00 0.83 8.44
C ASN A 381 -8.99 -0.28 8.73
N GLN A 382 -9.00 -0.82 9.95
CA GLN A 382 -9.99 -1.82 10.35
C GLN A 382 -11.40 -1.26 10.29
N ALA A 383 -11.64 -0.04 10.77
CA ALA A 383 -12.96 0.60 10.70
C ALA A 383 -13.42 0.83 9.24
N MET A 384 -12.51 1.16 8.33
CA MET A 384 -12.83 1.30 6.91
C MET A 384 -13.29 -0.04 6.32
N VAL A 385 -12.58 -1.14 6.59
CA VAL A 385 -12.97 -2.49 6.17
C VAL A 385 -14.31 -2.89 6.77
N ASP A 386 -14.50 -2.68 8.06
CA ASP A 386 -15.75 -3.00 8.77
C ASP A 386 -16.94 -2.20 8.22
N SER A 387 -16.73 -0.95 7.81
CA SER A 387 -17.79 -0.11 7.24
C SER A 387 -18.31 -0.64 5.90
N ILE A 388 -17.42 -1.18 5.05
CA ILE A 388 -17.81 -1.90 3.82
C ILE A 388 -18.63 -3.14 4.19
N ALA A 389 -18.18 -3.93 5.17
CA ALA A 389 -18.89 -5.11 5.62
C ALA A 389 -20.27 -4.78 6.20
N LYS A 390 -20.46 -3.64 6.85
CA LYS A 390 -21.76 -3.18 7.35
C LYS A 390 -22.79 -3.06 6.24
N VAL A 391 -22.41 -2.50 5.10
CA VAL A 391 -23.29 -2.39 3.93
C VAL A 391 -23.50 -3.76 3.30
N LEU A 392 -22.40 -4.46 2.95
CA LEU A 392 -22.46 -5.64 2.09
C LEU A 392 -22.85 -6.94 2.82
N GLN A 393 -22.67 -7.01 4.14
CA GLN A 393 -22.86 -8.25 4.89
C GLN A 393 -23.87 -8.11 6.05
N GLU A 394 -23.93 -6.93 6.70
CA GLU A 394 -24.80 -6.72 7.86
C GLU A 394 -26.15 -6.08 7.49
N GLY A 395 -26.34 -5.64 6.24
CA GLY A 395 -27.59 -5.03 5.76
C GLY A 395 -27.87 -3.66 6.35
N LYS A 396 -26.82 -2.94 6.74
CA LYS A 396 -26.91 -1.55 7.14
C LYS A 396 -27.12 -0.65 5.92
N THR A 397 -27.79 0.48 6.13
CA THR A 397 -27.88 1.49 5.07
C THR A 397 -26.52 2.14 4.83
N ALA A 398 -26.33 2.72 3.64
CA ALA A 398 -25.13 3.48 3.31
C ALA A 398 -24.88 4.64 4.29
N GLU A 399 -25.93 5.34 4.73
CA GLU A 399 -25.84 6.41 5.73
C GLU A 399 -25.42 5.90 7.10
N GLU A 400 -25.99 4.77 7.57
CA GLU A 400 -25.59 4.14 8.83
C GLU A 400 -24.11 3.74 8.80
N ALA A 401 -23.59 3.21 7.67
CA ALA A 401 -22.19 2.83 7.53
C ALA A 401 -21.27 4.06 7.52
N ALA A 402 -21.61 5.10 6.76
CA ALA A 402 -20.86 6.36 6.71
C ALA A 402 -20.77 7.03 8.08
N SER A 403 -21.92 7.18 8.77
CA SER A 403 -21.98 7.76 10.12
C SER A 403 -21.18 6.92 11.13
N TRP A 404 -21.30 5.59 11.07
CA TRP A 404 -20.55 4.71 11.94
C TRP A 404 -19.04 4.82 11.72
N LEU A 405 -18.59 4.89 10.45
CA LEU A 405 -17.17 5.06 10.13
C LEU A 405 -16.63 6.38 10.70
N SER A 406 -17.37 7.47 10.56
CA SER A 406 -17.01 8.77 11.16
C SER A 406 -16.76 8.67 12.67
N ASP A 407 -17.67 8.00 13.40
CA ASP A 407 -17.52 7.80 14.84
C ASP A 407 -16.34 6.88 15.17
N ALA A 408 -16.15 5.82 14.41
CA ALA A 408 -15.08 4.84 14.63
C ALA A 408 -13.68 5.45 14.36
N VAL A 409 -13.56 6.29 13.34
CA VAL A 409 -12.32 7.05 13.06
C VAL A 409 -11.99 7.96 14.23
N ASN A 410 -12.97 8.76 14.71
CA ASN A 410 -12.77 9.66 15.84
C ASN A 410 -12.44 8.89 17.13
N ALA A 411 -13.03 7.71 17.34
CA ALA A 411 -12.68 6.86 18.47
C ALA A 411 -11.22 6.37 18.40
N SER A 412 -10.75 5.93 17.20
CA SER A 412 -9.36 5.54 16.99
C SER A 412 -8.39 6.70 17.21
N LEU A 413 -8.69 7.89 16.67
CA LEU A 413 -7.90 9.10 16.93
C LEU A 413 -7.85 9.44 18.42
N GLN A 414 -8.95 9.29 19.15
CA GLN A 414 -9.00 9.53 20.59
C GLN A 414 -8.13 8.56 21.38
N GLU A 415 -8.18 7.27 21.04
CA GLU A 415 -7.36 6.21 21.68
C GLU A 415 -5.85 6.51 21.54
N ASN A 416 -5.45 7.09 20.41
CA ASN A 416 -4.05 7.43 20.12
C ASN A 416 -3.68 8.87 20.54
N GLY A 417 -4.61 9.65 21.13
CA GLY A 417 -4.35 11.01 21.54
C GLY A 417 -4.24 12.02 20.39
N GLU A 418 -4.69 11.63 19.20
CA GLU A 418 -4.61 12.36 17.93
C GLU A 418 -5.90 13.14 17.61
N LEU A 419 -7.00 12.92 18.36
CA LEU A 419 -8.28 13.58 18.14
C LEU A 419 -8.21 15.06 18.54
N SER A 420 -8.64 15.95 17.62
CA SER A 420 -8.92 17.36 17.91
C SER A 420 -10.18 17.49 18.76
N GLU A 421 -10.18 18.43 19.75
CA GLU A 421 -11.31 18.69 20.67
C GLU A 421 -12.50 19.39 19.99
#